data_a9d6fe90b507ef717b0fd0b161848632
#
_entry.id   a9d6fe90b507ef717b0fd0b161848632
#
_cell.length_a   1.000
_cell.length_b   1.000
_cell.length_c   1.000
_cell.angle_alpha   90.00
_cell.angle_beta   90.00
_cell.angle_gamma   90.00
#
_symmetry.space_group_name_H-M   'P 1'
#
loop_
_entity.id
_entity.type
_entity.pdbx_description
1 polymer ?
#
loop_
_entity_poly.entity_id
_entity_poly.type
_entity_poly.pdbx_seq_one_letter_code
_entity_poly.pdbx_strand_id
1 'polypeptide(L)'
;EMSVIDMRALRAVLAALLLLGALYVHFNSEIVDEWASGQGSNEEDNGLSLLGVQTEERWLVLQVEFPNNQFPTSAASEILIGQGSAEEYVEQMTAGSSSLSVTLFEEVWQAPQGVKNWGEDVTGERDHGADGNGAETLLRDVASDQLQGFDLSNWDLNSDGVIDRILILHSAQPQEMNGGSDSLWSHFTGMQEPLEIGDWRFEHFTIASIHSGVGTVVHEMLHQMGALDLYDVHSDLPTSNWNGIGDWGIMASGNWNGNGAIPALPSSSTLD
;
A
#
# COMPACT_ATOMS: atom_id res chain seq x y z
N GLU A 1 49.17 26.85 14.93
CA GLU A 1 48.36 27.86 14.18
C GLU A 1 47.55 27.12 13.09
N MET A 2 46.31 26.81 13.37
CA MET A 2 45.37 26.39 12.31
C MET A 2 45.01 27.61 11.48
N SER A 3 45.35 27.60 10.19
CA SER A 3 45.02 28.69 9.30
C SER A 3 43.49 28.81 9.19
N VAL A 4 43.01 30.06 9.34
CA VAL A 4 41.60 30.39 9.10
C VAL A 4 41.30 30.08 7.62
N ILE A 5 40.59 28.97 7.36
CA ILE A 5 40.12 28.64 6.02
C ILE A 5 39.21 29.78 5.59
N ASP A 6 39.56 30.45 4.47
CA ASP A 6 38.70 31.48 3.92
C ASP A 6 37.34 30.88 3.57
N MET A 7 36.31 31.29 4.31
CA MET A 7 34.92 30.78 4.13
C MET A 7 34.41 30.99 2.69
N ARG A 8 34.96 31.96 1.96
CA ARG A 8 34.63 32.17 0.55
C ARG A 8 35.24 31.09 -0.34
N ALA A 9 36.51 30.75 -0.08
CA ALA A 9 37.17 29.65 -0.78
C ALA A 9 36.49 28.30 -0.48
N LEU A 10 36.10 28.03 0.77
CA LEU A 10 35.37 26.84 1.15
C LEU A 10 34.00 26.73 0.43
N ARG A 11 33.24 27.82 0.40
CA ARG A 11 31.96 27.87 -0.34
C ARG A 11 32.12 27.65 -1.83
N ALA A 12 33.17 28.25 -2.43
CA ALA A 12 33.46 28.05 -3.85
C ALA A 12 33.82 26.59 -4.16
N VAL A 13 34.60 25.93 -3.31
CA VAL A 13 34.95 24.54 -3.46
C VAL A 13 33.73 23.65 -3.32
N LEU A 14 32.87 23.88 -2.31
CA LEU A 14 31.63 23.14 -2.12
C LEU A 14 30.69 23.31 -3.31
N ALA A 15 30.51 24.52 -3.82
CA ALA A 15 29.70 24.79 -5.01
C ALA A 15 30.24 24.06 -6.26
N ALA A 16 31.58 24.06 -6.43
CA ALA A 16 32.20 23.31 -7.53
C ALA A 16 32.00 21.80 -7.41
N LEU A 17 32.12 21.24 -6.20
CA LEU A 17 31.88 19.83 -5.96
C LEU A 17 30.41 19.42 -6.22
N LEU A 18 29.46 20.25 -5.79
CA LEU A 18 28.05 20.03 -6.08
C LEU A 18 27.76 20.08 -7.59
N LEU A 19 28.34 21.03 -8.29
CA LEU A 19 28.21 21.14 -9.75
C LEU A 19 28.80 19.92 -10.47
N LEU A 20 29.98 19.48 -10.05
CA LEU A 20 30.62 18.27 -10.62
C LEU A 20 29.82 17.04 -10.31
N GLY A 21 29.24 16.91 -9.10
CA GLY A 21 28.34 15.84 -8.73
C GLY A 21 27.09 15.83 -9.60
N ALA A 22 26.45 16.98 -9.78
CA ALA A 22 25.28 17.10 -10.64
C ALA A 22 25.57 16.74 -12.12
N LEU A 23 26.71 17.18 -12.63
CA LEU A 23 27.17 16.82 -13.98
C LEU A 23 27.46 15.31 -14.09
N TYR A 24 28.08 14.74 -13.06
CA TYR A 24 28.32 13.29 -13.05
C TYR A 24 27.00 12.49 -13.10
N VAL A 25 26.03 12.85 -12.27
CA VAL A 25 24.70 12.23 -12.28
C VAL A 25 24.03 12.39 -13.64
N HIS A 26 24.07 13.60 -14.21
CA HIS A 26 23.45 13.87 -15.52
C HIS A 26 24.05 13.02 -16.66
N PHE A 27 25.38 12.86 -16.69
CA PHE A 27 26.06 12.09 -17.75
C PHE A 27 26.12 10.58 -17.47
N ASN A 28 25.78 10.13 -16.28
CA ASN A 28 25.81 8.72 -15.88
C ASN A 28 24.48 8.32 -15.20
N SER A 29 23.37 8.86 -15.70
CA SER A 29 22.05 8.60 -15.10
C SER A 29 21.75 7.11 -14.98
N GLU A 30 22.03 6.33 -16.03
CA GLU A 30 21.84 4.88 -15.99
C GLU A 30 22.59 4.17 -14.87
N ILE A 31 23.86 4.57 -14.63
CA ILE A 31 24.69 4.00 -13.54
C ILE A 31 24.16 4.44 -12.17
N VAL A 32 23.71 5.70 -12.07
CA VAL A 32 23.14 6.23 -10.83
C VAL A 32 21.79 5.62 -10.53
N ASP A 33 20.96 5.40 -11.56
CA ASP A 33 19.66 4.74 -11.43
C ASP A 33 19.84 3.27 -11.06
N GLU A 34 20.80 2.55 -11.68
CA GLU A 34 21.16 1.19 -11.30
C GLU A 34 21.70 1.11 -9.87
N TRP A 35 22.53 2.09 -9.45
CA TRP A 35 23.03 2.16 -8.09
C TRP A 35 21.93 2.51 -7.09
N ALA A 36 21.05 3.46 -7.42
CA ALA A 36 19.93 3.87 -6.56
C ALA A 36 18.90 2.75 -6.41
N SER A 37 18.56 2.08 -7.50
CA SER A 37 17.66 0.91 -7.46
C SER A 37 18.27 -0.26 -6.70
N GLY A 38 19.59 -0.49 -6.82
CA GLY A 38 20.29 -1.51 -6.04
C GLY A 38 20.46 -1.20 -4.56
N GLN A 39 20.27 0.05 -4.12
CA GLN A 39 20.30 0.44 -2.69
C GLN A 39 18.89 0.52 -2.09
N GLY A 40 17.86 0.67 -2.92
CA GLY A 40 16.47 0.79 -2.47
C GLY A 40 15.69 -0.52 -2.39
N SER A 41 16.21 -1.60 -2.95
CA SER A 41 15.52 -2.89 -3.01
C SER A 41 16.18 -3.95 -2.15
N ASN A 42 16.01 -3.84 -0.82
CA ASN A 42 15.96 -5.02 0.03
C ASN A 42 14.52 -5.40 0.40
N GLU A 43 13.53 -4.90 -0.30
CA GLU A 43 12.32 -5.68 -0.45
C GLU A 43 12.75 -6.87 -1.29
N GLU A 44 12.64 -8.08 -0.75
CA GLU A 44 12.78 -9.30 -1.53
C GLU A 44 11.87 -9.09 -2.74
N ASP A 45 12.47 -9.07 -3.93
CA ASP A 45 11.70 -9.18 -5.17
C ASP A 45 10.98 -10.53 -5.05
N ASN A 46 9.76 -10.48 -4.50
CA ASN A 46 8.91 -11.66 -4.32
C ASN A 46 8.38 -12.19 -5.67
N GLY A 47 8.93 -11.65 -6.75
CA GLY A 47 8.58 -12.07 -8.11
C GLY A 47 7.18 -11.63 -8.55
N LEU A 48 6.52 -10.74 -7.79
CA LEU A 48 5.22 -10.20 -8.16
C LEU A 48 5.38 -9.23 -9.34
N SER A 49 4.60 -9.45 -10.38
CA SER A 49 4.49 -8.52 -11.50
C SER A 49 3.30 -7.61 -11.25
N LEU A 50 3.53 -6.49 -10.57
CA LEU A 50 2.47 -5.52 -10.30
C LEU A 50 2.23 -4.61 -11.49
N LEU A 51 0.96 -4.40 -11.81
CA LEU A 51 0.56 -3.48 -12.87
C LEU A 51 0.52 -2.05 -12.30
N GLY A 52 1.23 -1.11 -12.92
CA GLY A 52 1.21 0.32 -12.54
C GLY A 52 -0.18 0.95 -12.69
N VAL A 53 -0.30 2.22 -12.34
CA VAL A 53 -1.56 2.96 -12.41
C VAL A 53 -2.14 2.94 -13.83
N GLN A 54 -3.40 2.58 -13.96
CA GLN A 54 -4.14 2.52 -15.22
C GLN A 54 -5.02 3.75 -15.41
N THR A 55 -5.41 4.03 -16.65
CA THR A 55 -6.37 5.10 -16.95
C THR A 55 -7.77 4.82 -16.36
N GLU A 56 -8.11 3.55 -16.22
CA GLU A 56 -9.32 3.07 -15.53
C GLU A 56 -8.90 2.03 -14.49
N GLU A 57 -8.75 2.47 -13.25
CA GLU A 57 -8.54 1.58 -12.11
C GLU A 57 -9.88 0.92 -11.75
N ARG A 58 -9.96 -0.39 -11.86
CA ARG A 58 -11.15 -1.16 -11.52
C ARG A 58 -10.84 -2.08 -10.34
N TRP A 59 -11.45 -1.80 -9.21
CA TRP A 59 -11.18 -2.50 -7.95
C TRP A 59 -12.35 -3.36 -7.52
N LEU A 60 -12.08 -4.62 -7.20
CA LEU A 60 -13.01 -5.51 -6.50
C LEU A 60 -12.82 -5.35 -5.00
N VAL A 61 -13.90 -5.12 -4.27
CA VAL A 61 -13.87 -4.98 -2.83
C VAL A 61 -14.74 -6.04 -2.17
N LEU A 62 -14.11 -6.90 -1.39
CA LEU A 62 -14.76 -7.88 -0.53
C LEU A 62 -14.94 -7.26 0.86
N GLN A 63 -16.18 -7.25 1.34
CA GLN A 63 -16.53 -6.67 2.63
C GLN A 63 -16.61 -7.77 3.69
N VAL A 64 -15.90 -7.58 4.81
CA VAL A 64 -15.81 -8.60 5.87
C VAL A 64 -16.29 -8.05 7.21
N GLU A 65 -17.28 -8.71 7.80
CA GLU A 65 -17.78 -8.41 9.13
C GLU A 65 -17.37 -9.50 10.13
N PHE A 66 -16.85 -9.07 11.27
CA PHE A 66 -16.54 -9.98 12.39
C PHE A 66 -17.67 -10.00 13.43
N PRO A 67 -17.87 -11.11 14.20
CA PRO A 67 -19.01 -11.29 15.09
C PRO A 67 -19.29 -10.16 16.08
N ASN A 68 -18.24 -9.42 16.50
CA ASN A 68 -18.37 -8.32 17.46
C ASN A 68 -18.15 -6.94 16.84
N ASN A 69 -18.00 -6.86 15.52
CA ASN A 69 -17.67 -5.64 14.79
C ASN A 69 -18.57 -5.56 13.57
N GLN A 70 -19.72 -4.88 13.68
CA GLN A 70 -20.66 -4.72 12.59
C GLN A 70 -20.07 -3.88 11.46
N PHE A 71 -20.41 -4.24 10.22
CA PHE A 71 -20.04 -3.49 9.04
C PHE A 71 -21.19 -2.53 8.67
N PRO A 72 -21.07 -1.21 8.90
CA PRO A 72 -22.11 -0.26 8.53
C PRO A 72 -22.30 -0.22 7.01
N THR A 73 -23.53 -0.24 6.54
CA THR A 73 -23.89 -0.36 5.11
C THR A 73 -23.23 0.71 4.22
N SER A 74 -22.99 1.93 4.75
CA SER A 74 -22.38 3.02 3.98
C SER A 74 -20.84 3.09 4.13
N ALA A 75 -20.25 2.35 5.06
CA ALA A 75 -18.83 2.56 5.43
C ALA A 75 -17.87 2.37 4.25
N ALA A 76 -18.06 1.34 3.44
CA ALA A 76 -17.22 1.10 2.26
C ALA A 76 -17.36 2.23 1.23
N SER A 77 -18.59 2.66 0.95
CA SER A 77 -18.84 3.73 -0.02
C SER A 77 -18.32 5.08 0.46
N GLU A 78 -18.37 5.37 1.76
CA GLU A 78 -17.84 6.62 2.34
C GLU A 78 -16.32 6.74 2.18
N ILE A 79 -15.60 5.63 2.26
CA ILE A 79 -14.13 5.62 2.11
C ILE A 79 -13.70 5.59 0.64
N LEU A 80 -14.45 4.87 -0.20
CA LEU A 80 -14.00 4.51 -1.54
C LEU A 80 -14.61 5.37 -2.64
N ILE A 81 -15.80 5.93 -2.46
CA ILE A 81 -16.60 6.54 -3.54
C ILE A 81 -17.02 7.98 -3.19
N GLY A 82 -16.82 8.91 -4.12
CA GLY A 82 -17.27 10.30 -4.03
C GLY A 82 -16.27 11.25 -3.39
N GLN A 83 -16.76 12.34 -2.83
CA GLN A 83 -15.92 13.40 -2.31
C GLN A 83 -15.20 12.99 -1.02
N GLY A 84 -13.91 13.26 -0.92
CA GLY A 84 -13.05 12.91 0.22
C GLY A 84 -12.71 11.43 0.30
N SER A 85 -12.91 10.66 -0.75
CA SER A 85 -12.70 9.23 -0.83
C SER A 85 -11.47 8.84 -1.67
N ALA A 86 -11.23 7.54 -1.80
CA ALA A 86 -10.20 7.00 -2.69
C ALA A 86 -10.44 7.39 -4.16
N GLU A 87 -11.69 7.46 -4.60
CA GLU A 87 -12.06 7.88 -5.97
C GLU A 87 -11.55 9.30 -6.27
N GLU A 88 -11.90 10.28 -5.41
CA GLU A 88 -11.43 11.66 -5.58
C GLU A 88 -9.90 11.74 -5.46
N TYR A 89 -9.30 10.95 -4.57
CA TYR A 89 -7.85 10.93 -4.41
C TYR A 89 -7.12 10.45 -5.67
N VAL A 90 -7.58 9.37 -6.30
CA VAL A 90 -7.00 8.85 -7.55
C VAL A 90 -7.12 9.87 -8.68
N GLU A 91 -8.26 10.55 -8.79
CA GLU A 91 -8.43 11.62 -9.76
C GLU A 91 -7.47 12.79 -9.50
N GLN A 92 -7.30 13.20 -8.24
CA GLN A 92 -6.39 14.29 -7.88
C GLN A 92 -4.91 13.92 -8.10
N MET A 93 -4.46 12.73 -7.68
CA MET A 93 -3.07 12.33 -7.80
C MET A 93 -2.61 12.21 -9.25
N THR A 94 -3.52 11.86 -10.14
CA THR A 94 -3.26 11.69 -11.58
C THR A 94 -3.62 12.92 -12.42
N ALA A 95 -4.00 14.02 -11.77
CA ALA A 95 -4.49 15.25 -12.43
C ALA A 95 -5.63 14.97 -13.42
N GLY A 96 -6.50 14.00 -13.12
CA GLY A 96 -7.64 13.61 -13.92
C GLY A 96 -7.32 12.69 -15.10
N SER A 97 -6.09 12.16 -15.19
CA SER A 97 -5.75 11.20 -16.26
C SER A 97 -6.18 9.77 -15.96
N SER A 98 -6.49 9.47 -14.71
CA SER A 98 -7.02 8.18 -14.29
C SER A 98 -8.31 8.36 -13.49
N SER A 99 -9.19 7.37 -13.58
CA SER A 99 -10.41 7.27 -12.79
C SER A 99 -10.42 5.97 -11.99
N LEU A 100 -11.03 6.01 -10.80
CA LEU A 100 -11.24 4.82 -9.98
C LEU A 100 -12.69 4.36 -10.09
N SER A 101 -12.88 3.10 -10.44
CA SER A 101 -14.17 2.41 -10.38
C SER A 101 -14.10 1.30 -9.34
N VAL A 102 -14.96 1.37 -8.35
CA VAL A 102 -15.01 0.40 -7.25
C VAL A 102 -16.27 -0.45 -7.39
N THR A 103 -16.10 -1.76 -7.38
CA THR A 103 -17.21 -2.71 -7.28
C THR A 103 -17.20 -3.31 -5.88
N LEU A 104 -18.15 -2.89 -5.06
CA LEU A 104 -18.41 -3.52 -3.77
C LEU A 104 -19.14 -4.83 -4.03
N PHE A 105 -18.59 -5.95 -3.55
CA PHE A 105 -19.31 -7.21 -3.60
C PHE A 105 -20.61 -7.10 -2.79
N GLU A 106 -21.73 -7.55 -3.35
CA GLU A 106 -23.07 -7.24 -2.83
C GLU A 106 -23.30 -7.74 -1.40
N GLU A 107 -22.69 -8.89 -1.05
CA GLU A 107 -22.87 -9.51 0.26
C GLU A 107 -21.66 -9.25 1.16
N VAL A 108 -21.89 -8.73 2.36
CA VAL A 108 -20.88 -8.63 3.40
C VAL A 108 -20.64 -10.02 3.96
N TRP A 109 -19.43 -10.55 3.81
CA TRP A 109 -19.06 -11.85 4.32
C TRP A 109 -19.02 -11.85 5.85
N GLN A 110 -19.75 -12.78 6.45
CA GLN A 110 -19.82 -12.93 7.89
C GLN A 110 -18.74 -13.91 8.36
N ALA A 111 -17.66 -13.36 8.92
CA ALA A 111 -16.59 -14.19 9.45
C ALA A 111 -17.10 -15.11 10.56
N PRO A 112 -16.78 -16.39 10.53
CA PRO A 112 -17.25 -17.35 11.55
C PRO A 112 -16.60 -17.14 12.92
N GLN A 113 -15.47 -16.41 12.96
CA GLN A 113 -14.68 -16.14 14.16
C GLN A 113 -14.37 -14.65 14.30
N GLY A 114 -13.89 -14.24 15.50
CA GLY A 114 -13.45 -12.86 15.73
C GLY A 114 -12.14 -12.55 15.00
N VAL A 115 -11.86 -11.25 14.80
CA VAL A 115 -10.68 -10.75 14.07
C VAL A 115 -9.36 -11.39 14.53
N LYS A 116 -9.23 -11.71 15.81
CA LYS A 116 -8.06 -12.39 16.38
C LYS A 116 -7.65 -13.66 15.62
N ASN A 117 -8.62 -14.37 15.04
CA ASN A 117 -8.32 -15.59 14.31
C ASN A 117 -7.36 -15.38 13.12
N TRP A 118 -7.36 -14.16 12.56
CA TRP A 118 -6.52 -13.79 11.42
C TRP A 118 -5.48 -12.72 11.74
N GLY A 119 -5.69 -11.92 12.81
CA GLY A 119 -4.89 -10.75 13.13
C GLY A 119 -4.02 -10.87 14.37
N GLU A 120 -3.97 -12.03 15.08
CA GLU A 120 -3.13 -12.18 16.26
C GLU A 120 -1.65 -12.13 15.90
N ASP A 121 -0.91 -11.19 16.51
CA ASP A 121 0.54 -11.12 16.39
C ASP A 121 1.22 -12.20 17.22
N VAL A 122 2.31 -12.75 16.69
CA VAL A 122 3.28 -13.55 17.46
C VAL A 122 4.63 -12.85 17.48
N THR A 123 5.56 -13.36 18.28
CA THR A 123 6.90 -12.75 18.38
C THR A 123 7.61 -12.72 17.03
N GLY A 124 7.80 -11.53 16.49
CA GLY A 124 8.53 -11.30 15.24
C GLY A 124 7.66 -11.38 13.98
N GLU A 125 6.37 -11.65 14.11
CA GLU A 125 5.46 -11.74 12.96
C GLU A 125 4.13 -11.06 13.29
N ARG A 126 3.72 -10.13 12.43
CA ARG A 126 2.44 -9.43 12.52
C ARG A 126 1.39 -10.20 11.74
N ASP A 127 0.12 -10.11 12.19
CA ASP A 127 -1.02 -10.78 11.55
C ASP A 127 -0.78 -12.27 11.28
N HIS A 128 -0.07 -12.96 12.19
CA HIS A 128 0.12 -14.40 12.11
C HIS A 128 -1.21 -15.15 12.22
N GLY A 129 -2.13 -14.61 12.99
CA GLY A 129 -3.42 -15.23 13.29
C GLY A 129 -3.33 -16.44 14.21
N ALA A 130 -4.46 -16.87 14.72
CA ALA A 130 -4.52 -18.09 15.52
C ALA A 130 -4.14 -19.30 14.65
N ASP A 131 -3.19 -20.11 15.12
CA ASP A 131 -2.74 -21.30 14.41
C ASP A 131 -2.15 -21.04 13.00
N GLY A 132 -1.64 -19.84 12.74
CA GLY A 132 -1.05 -19.46 11.46
C GLY A 132 -2.06 -19.15 10.35
N ASN A 133 -3.28 -18.76 10.72
CA ASN A 133 -4.34 -18.47 9.74
C ASN A 133 -4.13 -17.16 8.98
N GLY A 134 -3.55 -16.13 9.56
CA GLY A 134 -3.13 -14.89 8.91
C GLY A 134 -4.13 -14.20 7.96
N ALA A 135 -3.74 -13.02 7.48
CA ALA A 135 -4.56 -12.25 6.54
C ALA A 135 -4.75 -12.96 5.18
N GLU A 136 -3.74 -13.73 4.73
CA GLU A 136 -3.85 -14.53 3.51
C GLU A 136 -4.96 -15.58 3.59
N THR A 137 -5.10 -16.24 4.75
CA THR A 137 -6.19 -17.21 4.96
C THR A 137 -7.55 -16.51 4.97
N LEU A 138 -7.64 -15.27 5.47
CA LEU A 138 -8.89 -14.50 5.38
C LEU A 138 -9.29 -14.24 3.92
N LEU A 139 -8.34 -13.87 3.06
CA LEU A 139 -8.63 -13.75 1.62
C LEU A 139 -9.11 -15.07 1.05
N ARG A 140 -8.42 -16.18 1.35
CA ARG A 140 -8.80 -17.52 0.86
C ARG A 140 -10.22 -17.90 1.27
N ASP A 141 -10.59 -17.66 2.53
CA ASP A 141 -11.89 -17.97 3.06
C ASP A 141 -12.98 -17.16 2.35
N VAL A 142 -12.86 -15.83 2.33
CA VAL A 142 -13.88 -14.94 1.76
C VAL A 142 -13.99 -15.08 0.24
N ALA A 143 -12.87 -15.15 -0.47
CA ALA A 143 -12.86 -15.26 -1.92
C ALA A 143 -13.38 -16.64 -2.39
N SER A 144 -13.01 -17.72 -1.70
CA SER A 144 -13.53 -19.06 -2.01
C SER A 144 -15.03 -19.18 -1.77
N ASP A 145 -15.57 -18.46 -0.79
CA ASP A 145 -17.01 -18.48 -0.50
C ASP A 145 -17.82 -17.60 -1.47
N GLN A 146 -17.31 -16.41 -1.78
CA GLN A 146 -18.07 -15.41 -2.52
C GLN A 146 -17.82 -15.43 -4.03
N LEU A 147 -16.63 -15.78 -4.50
CA LEU A 147 -16.25 -15.56 -5.91
C LEU A 147 -16.38 -16.80 -6.80
N GLN A 148 -16.80 -17.94 -6.26
CA GLN A 148 -16.99 -19.16 -7.08
C GLN A 148 -18.05 -18.95 -8.16
N GLY A 149 -17.63 -19.16 -9.43
CA GLY A 149 -18.51 -19.02 -10.59
C GLY A 149 -18.75 -17.58 -11.05
N PHE A 150 -18.09 -16.59 -10.44
CA PHE A 150 -18.09 -15.22 -10.94
C PHE A 150 -17.13 -15.08 -12.11
N ASP A 151 -17.49 -14.20 -13.06
CA ASP A 151 -16.58 -13.72 -14.10
C ASP A 151 -15.78 -12.55 -13.52
N LEU A 152 -14.48 -12.78 -13.29
CA LEU A 152 -13.56 -11.80 -12.71
C LEU A 152 -12.75 -11.03 -13.78
N SER A 153 -13.02 -11.22 -15.06
CA SER A 153 -12.29 -10.58 -16.18
C SER A 153 -12.20 -9.05 -16.10
N ASN A 154 -13.13 -8.43 -15.39
CA ASN A 154 -13.14 -6.98 -15.21
C ASN A 154 -11.97 -6.46 -14.32
N TRP A 155 -11.39 -7.31 -13.51
CA TRP A 155 -10.32 -6.98 -12.56
C TRP A 155 -8.95 -7.59 -12.92
N ASP A 156 -8.89 -8.34 -14.00
CA ASP A 156 -7.69 -8.70 -14.75
C ASP A 156 -7.49 -7.62 -15.81
N LEU A 157 -6.68 -6.61 -15.48
CA LEU A 157 -6.59 -5.38 -16.28
C LEU A 157 -5.71 -5.54 -17.52
N ASN A 158 -4.82 -6.53 -17.52
CA ASN A 158 -3.85 -6.82 -18.58
C ASN A 158 -4.14 -8.13 -19.34
N SER A 159 -5.15 -8.90 -18.92
CA SER A 159 -5.60 -10.16 -19.51
C SER A 159 -4.55 -11.28 -19.42
N ASP A 160 -3.88 -11.41 -18.27
CA ASP A 160 -2.90 -12.46 -18.00
C ASP A 160 -3.43 -13.58 -17.09
N GLY A 161 -4.68 -13.47 -16.64
CA GLY A 161 -5.36 -14.42 -15.75
C GLY A 161 -5.12 -14.14 -14.27
N VAL A 162 -4.39 -13.06 -13.91
CA VAL A 162 -4.19 -12.61 -12.54
C VAL A 162 -5.16 -11.48 -12.22
N ILE A 163 -5.72 -11.49 -11.04
CA ILE A 163 -6.55 -10.39 -10.54
C ILE A 163 -5.63 -9.28 -10.02
N ASP A 164 -5.59 -8.16 -10.76
CA ASP A 164 -4.69 -7.05 -10.49
C ASP A 164 -5.12 -6.17 -9.31
N ARG A 165 -6.42 -6.07 -9.04
CA ARG A 165 -6.97 -5.11 -8.06
C ARG A 165 -8.02 -5.75 -7.17
N ILE A 166 -7.63 -6.10 -5.96
CA ILE A 166 -8.54 -6.61 -4.94
C ILE A 166 -8.24 -5.99 -3.58
N LEU A 167 -9.30 -5.57 -2.88
CA LEU A 167 -9.26 -5.04 -1.53
C LEU A 167 -10.20 -5.84 -0.63
N ILE A 168 -9.68 -6.32 0.50
CA ILE A 168 -10.51 -6.74 1.63
C ILE A 168 -10.71 -5.52 2.52
N LEU A 169 -11.96 -5.13 2.71
CA LEU A 169 -12.32 -4.06 3.63
C LEU A 169 -13.06 -4.66 4.83
N HIS A 170 -12.48 -4.55 6.03
CA HIS A 170 -13.03 -5.22 7.21
C HIS A 170 -13.56 -4.25 8.27
N SER A 171 -14.44 -4.76 9.15
CA SER A 171 -15.15 -3.97 10.16
C SER A 171 -14.43 -3.83 11.51
N ALA A 172 -13.35 -4.56 11.75
CA ALA A 172 -12.65 -4.46 13.03
C ALA A 172 -11.80 -3.19 13.14
N GLN A 173 -11.58 -2.69 14.36
CA GLN A 173 -10.62 -1.62 14.62
C GLN A 173 -9.22 -2.13 14.26
N PRO A 174 -8.46 -1.47 13.36
CA PRO A 174 -7.16 -1.99 12.91
C PRO A 174 -6.06 -1.71 13.93
N GLN A 175 -4.95 -2.44 13.85
CA GLN A 175 -3.82 -2.29 14.78
C GLN A 175 -3.27 -0.86 14.80
N GLU A 176 -3.06 -0.26 13.63
CA GLU A 176 -2.53 1.10 13.47
C GLU A 176 -3.42 2.18 14.09
N MET A 177 -4.70 1.88 14.33
CA MET A 177 -5.66 2.77 14.97
C MET A 177 -6.07 2.29 16.37
N ASN A 178 -5.14 1.66 17.09
CA ASN A 178 -5.30 1.15 18.45
C ASN A 178 -6.20 -0.10 18.60
N GLY A 179 -6.31 -0.92 17.57
CA GLY A 179 -7.02 -2.22 17.64
C GLY A 179 -6.31 -3.26 18.51
N GLY A 180 -5.01 -3.05 18.78
CA GLY A 180 -4.18 -3.96 19.56
C GLY A 180 -3.68 -5.15 18.73
N SER A 181 -2.76 -5.94 19.31
CA SER A 181 -2.06 -7.05 18.67
C SER A 181 -2.92 -8.28 18.34
N ASP A 182 -4.20 -8.23 18.64
CA ASP A 182 -5.18 -9.27 18.28
C ASP A 182 -6.02 -8.85 17.05
N SER A 183 -5.73 -7.70 16.44
CA SER A 183 -6.44 -7.17 15.28
C SER A 183 -5.56 -7.17 14.03
N LEU A 184 -6.18 -7.01 12.88
CA LEU A 184 -5.48 -6.92 11.60
C LEU A 184 -4.82 -5.54 11.43
N TRP A 185 -3.64 -5.53 10.86
CA TRP A 185 -2.96 -4.35 10.34
C TRP A 185 -3.41 -4.09 8.89
N SER A 186 -3.58 -2.84 8.48
CA SER A 186 -3.79 -2.52 7.07
C SER A 186 -2.48 -2.69 6.30
N HIS A 187 -2.50 -3.49 5.24
CA HIS A 187 -1.31 -3.73 4.42
C HIS A 187 -1.64 -4.26 3.02
N PHE A 188 -0.69 -4.11 2.11
CA PHE A 188 -0.59 -4.88 0.88
C PHE A 188 0.37 -6.05 1.08
N THR A 189 0.09 -7.20 0.48
CA THR A 189 1.00 -8.35 0.51
C THR A 189 0.84 -9.26 -0.69
N GLY A 190 1.94 -9.92 -1.08
CA GLY A 190 1.92 -11.08 -1.96
C GLY A 190 1.46 -12.33 -1.21
N MET A 191 0.83 -13.23 -1.91
CA MET A 191 0.44 -14.53 -1.36
C MET A 191 1.63 -15.50 -1.42
N GLN A 192 1.81 -16.30 -0.36
CA GLN A 192 2.83 -17.37 -0.37
C GLN A 192 2.54 -18.42 -1.44
N GLU A 193 1.27 -18.79 -1.55
CA GLU A 193 0.77 -19.69 -2.59
C GLU A 193 -0.43 -19.02 -3.26
N PRO A 194 -0.41 -18.85 -4.60
CA PRO A 194 -1.55 -18.26 -5.31
C PRO A 194 -2.86 -18.97 -5.02
N LEU A 195 -3.96 -18.21 -5.00
CA LEU A 195 -5.32 -18.76 -4.87
C LEU A 195 -5.95 -18.83 -6.26
N GLU A 196 -6.37 -20.02 -6.64
CA GLU A 196 -7.07 -20.27 -7.91
C GLU A 196 -8.60 -20.29 -7.68
N ILE A 197 -9.34 -19.46 -8.43
CA ILE A 197 -10.81 -19.46 -8.44
C ILE A 197 -11.28 -19.46 -9.89
N GLY A 198 -11.78 -20.58 -10.37
CA GLY A 198 -12.15 -20.75 -11.77
C GLY A 198 -10.94 -20.63 -12.69
N ASP A 199 -10.98 -19.69 -13.61
CA ASP A 199 -9.91 -19.40 -14.55
C ASP A 199 -8.95 -18.30 -14.06
N TRP A 200 -9.16 -17.79 -12.84
CA TRP A 200 -8.47 -16.62 -12.29
C TRP A 200 -7.56 -16.99 -11.14
N ARG A 201 -6.46 -16.20 -11.01
CA ARG A 201 -5.44 -16.39 -9.99
C ARG A 201 -5.25 -15.11 -9.18
N PHE A 202 -5.20 -15.25 -7.86
CA PHE A 202 -4.85 -14.20 -6.93
C PHE A 202 -3.43 -14.45 -6.43
N GLU A 203 -2.53 -13.53 -6.68
CA GLU A 203 -1.12 -13.58 -6.27
C GLU A 203 -0.79 -12.58 -5.17
N HIS A 204 -1.63 -11.58 -5.00
CA HIS A 204 -1.49 -10.49 -4.04
C HIS A 204 -2.85 -9.88 -3.70
N PHE A 205 -2.89 -9.14 -2.61
CA PHE A 205 -4.11 -8.44 -2.20
C PHE A 205 -3.78 -7.27 -1.27
N THR A 206 -4.74 -6.36 -1.15
CA THR A 206 -4.76 -5.29 -0.16
C THR A 206 -5.80 -5.60 0.90
N ILE A 207 -5.48 -5.35 2.17
CA ILE A 207 -6.42 -5.43 3.28
C ILE A 207 -6.38 -4.13 4.08
N ALA A 208 -7.55 -3.63 4.46
CA ALA A 208 -7.69 -2.43 5.27
C ALA A 208 -8.99 -2.46 6.09
N SER A 209 -9.05 -1.61 7.12
CA SER A 209 -10.26 -1.44 7.92
C SER A 209 -11.07 -0.23 7.46
N ILE A 210 -12.39 -0.31 7.63
CA ILE A 210 -13.28 0.87 7.53
C ILE A 210 -12.92 1.98 8.52
N HIS A 211 -12.08 1.70 9.52
CA HIS A 211 -11.63 2.64 10.54
C HIS A 211 -10.24 3.22 10.27
N SER A 212 -9.53 2.77 9.24
CA SER A 212 -8.16 3.21 8.95
C SER A 212 -8.09 4.62 8.34
N GLY A 213 -9.21 5.14 7.81
CA GLY A 213 -9.25 6.39 7.06
C GLY A 213 -8.81 6.23 5.60
N VAL A 214 -9.23 7.16 4.75
CA VAL A 214 -8.96 7.12 3.31
C VAL A 214 -7.47 7.10 3.01
N GLY A 215 -6.65 7.82 3.80
CA GLY A 215 -5.20 7.90 3.57
C GLY A 215 -4.50 6.56 3.69
N THR A 216 -4.82 5.76 4.71
CA THR A 216 -4.26 4.41 4.86
C THR A 216 -4.77 3.48 3.76
N VAL A 217 -6.08 3.50 3.50
CA VAL A 217 -6.65 2.65 2.44
C VAL A 217 -5.99 2.91 1.09
N VAL A 218 -5.82 4.18 0.72
CA VAL A 218 -5.17 4.53 -0.56
C VAL A 218 -3.68 4.22 -0.55
N HIS A 219 -2.98 4.40 0.59
CA HIS A 219 -1.58 4.00 0.73
C HIS A 219 -1.40 2.52 0.36
N GLU A 220 -2.21 1.65 0.95
CA GLU A 220 -2.14 0.21 0.66
C GLU A 220 -2.59 -0.14 -0.77
N MET A 221 -3.57 0.58 -1.31
CA MET A 221 -3.96 0.43 -2.71
C MET A 221 -2.81 0.82 -3.66
N LEU A 222 -2.05 1.86 -3.34
CA LEU A 222 -0.90 2.29 -4.14
C LEU A 222 0.22 1.24 -4.16
N HIS A 223 0.45 0.50 -3.09
CA HIS A 223 1.36 -0.65 -3.12
C HIS A 223 0.95 -1.68 -4.17
N GLN A 224 -0.34 -2.00 -4.26
CA GLN A 224 -0.85 -2.92 -5.30
C GLN A 224 -0.72 -2.33 -6.72
N MET A 225 -0.52 -1.02 -6.85
CA MET A 225 -0.19 -0.34 -8.11
C MET A 225 1.33 -0.17 -8.33
N GLY A 226 2.18 -0.82 -7.52
CA GLY A 226 3.63 -0.83 -7.64
C GLY A 226 4.37 0.26 -6.87
N ALA A 227 3.68 1.07 -6.05
CA ALA A 227 4.34 2.09 -5.25
C ALA A 227 5.14 1.47 -4.10
N LEU A 228 6.31 2.04 -3.81
CA LEU A 228 7.17 1.64 -2.70
C LEU A 228 7.02 2.60 -1.53
N ASP A 229 7.24 2.10 -0.32
CA ASP A 229 7.35 2.92 0.88
C ASP A 229 8.53 3.90 0.77
N LEU A 230 8.30 5.14 1.16
CA LEU A 230 9.30 6.20 1.17
C LEU A 230 9.75 6.55 2.60
N TYR A 231 9.82 5.56 3.46
CA TYR A 231 10.35 5.59 4.83
C TYR A 231 11.10 4.30 5.14
N ASP A 232 11.83 4.25 6.26
CA ASP A 232 12.58 3.06 6.66
C ASP A 232 11.64 2.00 7.25
N VAL A 233 11.27 1.01 6.45
CA VAL A 233 10.41 -0.11 6.84
C VAL A 233 11.15 -1.19 7.65
N HIS A 234 12.49 -1.23 7.57
CA HIS A 234 13.28 -2.30 8.19
C HIS A 234 13.88 -1.91 9.54
N SER A 235 13.85 -0.63 9.90
CA SER A 235 14.49 -0.09 11.13
C SER A 235 15.99 -0.41 11.25
N ASP A 236 16.64 -0.82 10.16
CA ASP A 236 18.02 -1.29 10.12
C ASP A 236 19.04 -0.18 9.86
N LEU A 237 18.57 0.99 9.44
CA LEU A 237 19.43 2.14 9.22
C LEU A 237 19.88 2.75 10.55
N PRO A 238 21.13 3.27 10.64
CA PRO A 238 21.60 3.96 11.84
C PRO A 238 20.76 5.17 12.27
N THR A 239 19.84 5.57 11.40
CA THR A 239 18.89 6.66 11.57
C THR A 239 17.52 6.13 11.96
N SER A 240 17.43 5.38 13.06
CA SER A 240 16.19 4.74 13.56
C SER A 240 14.96 5.66 13.72
N ASN A 241 15.04 6.91 13.30
CA ASN A 241 13.97 7.91 13.28
C ASN A 241 13.81 8.55 11.89
N TRP A 242 14.28 7.94 10.83
CA TRP A 242 14.11 8.49 9.50
C TRP A 242 12.71 8.18 8.96
N ASN A 243 11.88 9.22 8.85
CA ASN A 243 10.50 9.11 8.36
C ASN A 243 10.40 9.31 6.84
N GLY A 244 11.48 9.07 6.08
CA GLY A 244 11.51 9.31 4.66
C GLY A 244 11.16 10.74 4.27
N ILE A 245 10.22 10.90 3.36
CA ILE A 245 9.69 12.22 2.99
C ILE A 245 8.66 12.76 3.99
N GLY A 246 8.35 12.01 5.05
CA GLY A 246 7.46 12.40 6.14
C GLY A 246 6.05 12.72 5.68
N ASP A 247 5.48 13.81 6.20
CA ASP A 247 4.09 14.21 5.94
C ASP A 247 3.85 14.75 4.52
N TRP A 248 4.89 14.81 3.69
CA TRP A 248 4.82 15.37 2.33
C TRP A 248 4.43 14.37 1.25
N GLY A 249 4.40 13.08 1.56
CA GLY A 249 4.01 12.05 0.61
C GLY A 249 3.18 10.94 1.24
N ILE A 250 2.21 10.45 0.47
CA ILE A 250 1.31 9.39 0.94
C ILE A 250 2.04 8.09 1.24
N MET A 251 3.11 7.77 0.51
CA MET A 251 3.93 6.58 0.74
C MET A 251 4.94 6.77 1.89
N ALA A 252 4.70 7.74 2.77
CA ALA A 252 5.36 7.95 4.05
C ALA A 252 4.30 8.41 5.07
N SER A 253 4.65 9.23 6.08
CA SER A 253 3.69 9.68 7.11
C SER A 253 2.52 10.53 6.59
N GLY A 254 2.56 10.96 5.33
CA GLY A 254 1.51 11.77 4.71
C GLY A 254 0.16 11.07 4.56
N ASN A 255 0.11 9.72 4.66
CA ASN A 255 -1.14 8.98 4.76
C ASN A 255 -1.93 9.30 6.03
N TRP A 256 -1.26 9.70 7.11
CA TRP A 256 -1.86 10.05 8.41
C TRP A 256 -2.33 11.50 8.52
N ASN A 257 -2.12 12.35 7.53
CA ASN A 257 -2.51 13.75 7.58
C ASN A 257 -4.02 13.89 7.85
N GLY A 258 -4.37 14.80 8.77
CA GLY A 258 -5.74 14.98 9.21
C GLY A 258 -6.37 13.70 9.83
N ASN A 259 -5.59 12.88 10.52
CA ASN A 259 -5.97 11.55 11.01
C ASN A 259 -6.44 10.60 9.88
N GLY A 260 -5.72 10.59 8.77
CA GLY A 260 -6.01 9.78 7.61
C GLY A 260 -7.14 10.31 6.70
N ALA A 261 -7.70 11.48 7.00
CA ALA A 261 -8.81 12.05 6.22
C ALA A 261 -8.34 13.00 5.11
N ILE A 262 -7.11 13.51 5.17
CA ILE A 262 -6.56 14.48 4.21
C ILE A 262 -5.14 14.04 3.81
N PRO A 263 -4.98 12.89 3.15
CA PRO A 263 -3.65 12.37 2.82
C PRO A 263 -2.89 13.31 1.89
N ALA A 264 -1.57 13.31 2.00
CA ALA A 264 -0.70 14.00 1.05
C ALA A 264 -0.82 13.34 -0.34
N LEU A 265 -0.53 14.11 -1.38
CA LEU A 265 -0.38 13.55 -2.73
C LEU A 265 0.89 12.70 -2.82
N PRO A 266 0.99 11.79 -3.79
CA PRO A 266 2.20 11.01 -4.02
C PRO A 266 3.35 11.93 -4.47
N SER A 267 4.58 11.50 -4.21
CA SER A 267 5.76 12.13 -4.81
C SER A 267 5.85 11.76 -6.29
N SER A 268 6.68 12.48 -7.05
CA SER A 268 6.92 12.15 -8.47
C SER A 268 7.50 10.74 -8.64
N SER A 269 8.29 10.26 -7.68
CA SER A 269 8.85 8.91 -7.69
C SER A 269 7.83 7.80 -7.36
N THR A 270 6.64 8.14 -6.92
CA THR A 270 5.57 7.18 -6.66
C THR A 270 4.74 6.93 -7.93
N LEU A 271 4.74 7.87 -8.85
CA LEU A 271 3.91 7.86 -10.07
C LEU A 271 4.67 7.38 -11.32
N ASP A 272 5.98 7.24 -11.23
CA ASP A 272 6.86 6.74 -12.31
C ASP A 272 6.90 5.20 -12.30
#